data_879b56b4721cc69e647fe4b5b66dca02
#
_entry.id   879b56b4721cc69e647fe4b5b66dca02
#
_cell.length_a   1.000
_cell.length_b   1.000
_cell.length_c   1.000
_cell.angle_alpha   90.00
_cell.angle_beta   90.00
_cell.angle_gamma   90.00
#
_symmetry.space_group_name_H-M   'P 1'
#
loop_
_entity.id
_entity.type
_entity.pdbx_description
1 polymer ?
#
loop_
_entity_poly.entity_id
_entity_poly.type
_entity_poly.pdbx_seq_one_letter_code
_entity_poly.pdbx_strand_id
1 'polypeptide(L)'
;MKEIIMALMIWIGANTNFNVDVPEPKVLFVTQDQLEQAYYGGEKYEGVTLYGFYDTKLNLIILPETWDRTVPWNLSVLLHEVIHYLQDVNQIEYPCIEEMEKDTWPLQKQYLKEEHNFDWDYDKLWHLLISNCPSAGPYG
;
A
#
# COMPACT_ATOMS: atom_id res chain seq x y z
N MET A 1 -9.70 14.06 5.34
CA MET A 1 -9.28 12.69 4.95
C MET A 1 -10.27 12.01 4.02
N LYS A 2 -11.56 12.13 4.27
CA LYS A 2 -12.59 11.49 3.42
C LYS A 2 -12.48 11.89 1.95
N GLU A 3 -12.30 13.16 1.66
CA GLU A 3 -12.19 13.68 0.30
C GLU A 3 -10.95 13.16 -0.41
N ILE A 4 -9.86 13.03 0.33
CA ILE A 4 -8.60 12.48 -0.20
C ILE A 4 -8.79 11.01 -0.59
N ILE A 5 -9.37 10.22 0.31
CA ILE A 5 -9.61 8.79 0.04
C ILE A 5 -10.54 8.62 -1.15
N MET A 6 -11.60 9.39 -1.24
CA MET A 6 -12.52 9.35 -2.39
C MET A 6 -11.80 9.67 -3.69
N ALA A 7 -10.97 10.71 -3.70
CA ALA A 7 -10.20 11.08 -4.88
C ALA A 7 -9.23 9.97 -5.30
N LEU A 8 -8.56 9.34 -4.33
CA LEU A 8 -7.67 8.20 -4.62
C LEU A 8 -8.45 7.00 -5.15
N MET A 9 -9.60 6.69 -4.59
CA MET A 9 -10.44 5.59 -5.07
C MET A 9 -10.96 5.83 -6.49
N ILE A 10 -11.32 7.07 -6.81
CA ILE A 10 -11.74 7.44 -8.18
C ILE A 10 -10.56 7.24 -9.14
N TRP A 11 -9.37 7.69 -8.77
CA TRP A 11 -8.18 7.51 -9.61
C TRP A 11 -7.88 6.02 -9.82
N ILE A 12 -7.93 5.22 -8.76
CA ILE A 12 -7.70 3.77 -8.86
C ILE A 12 -8.74 3.13 -9.76
N GLY A 13 -10.02 3.49 -9.61
CA GLY A 13 -11.09 2.95 -10.45
C GLY A 13 -10.92 3.28 -11.92
N ALA A 14 -10.37 4.44 -12.24
CA ALA A 14 -10.10 4.85 -13.61
C ALA A 14 -8.91 4.12 -14.24
N ASN A 15 -8.03 3.55 -13.42
CA ASN A 15 -6.76 2.95 -13.87
C ASN A 15 -6.67 1.44 -13.61
N THR A 16 -7.71 0.83 -13.06
CA THR A 16 -7.73 -0.59 -12.71
C THR A 16 -9.11 -1.18 -12.98
N ASN A 17 -9.24 -2.48 -12.79
CA ASN A 17 -10.53 -3.19 -12.84
C ASN A 17 -11.15 -3.39 -11.45
N PHE A 18 -10.57 -2.80 -10.39
CA PHE A 18 -11.17 -2.91 -9.07
C PHE A 18 -12.54 -2.26 -9.02
N ASN A 19 -13.48 -2.90 -8.35
CA ASN A 19 -14.73 -2.26 -7.98
C ASN A 19 -14.45 -1.29 -6.84
N VAL A 20 -14.58 0.01 -7.11
CA VAL A 20 -14.37 1.06 -6.12
C VAL A 20 -15.69 1.57 -5.52
N ASP A 21 -16.83 1.02 -5.95
CA ASP A 21 -18.14 1.31 -5.37
C ASP A 21 -18.33 0.45 -4.12
N VAL A 22 -17.51 0.72 -3.12
CA VAL A 22 -17.44 0.02 -1.84
C VAL A 22 -17.29 1.06 -0.74
N PRO A 23 -17.57 0.71 0.52
CA PRO A 23 -17.34 1.64 1.63
C PRO A 23 -15.88 2.11 1.66
N GLU A 24 -15.66 3.34 2.11
CA GLU A 24 -14.32 3.86 2.27
C GLU A 24 -13.56 3.11 3.37
N PRO A 25 -12.26 2.88 3.20
CA PRO A 25 -11.44 2.34 4.28
C PRO A 25 -11.31 3.35 5.42
N LYS A 26 -11.18 2.84 6.63
CA LYS A 26 -10.89 3.66 7.80
C LYS A 26 -9.38 3.85 7.92
N VAL A 27 -8.98 5.02 8.40
CA VAL A 27 -7.58 5.37 8.60
C VAL A 27 -7.35 5.71 10.06
N LEU A 28 -6.31 5.14 10.64
CA LEU A 28 -5.87 5.42 12.00
C LEU A 28 -4.44 5.96 11.96
N PHE A 29 -4.21 7.06 12.67
CA PHE A 29 -2.87 7.64 12.81
C PHE A 29 -2.26 7.21 14.13
N VAL A 30 -1.03 6.72 14.08
CA VAL A 30 -0.30 6.21 15.25
C VAL A 30 1.14 6.73 15.24
N THR A 31 1.86 6.53 16.33
CA THR A 31 3.29 6.82 16.34
C THR A 31 4.03 5.87 15.41
N GLN A 32 5.23 6.25 14.98
CA GLN A 32 6.05 5.37 14.14
C GLN A 32 6.34 4.04 14.84
N ASP A 33 6.61 4.07 16.14
CA ASP A 33 6.85 2.85 16.92
C ASP A 33 5.61 1.95 16.96
N GLN A 34 4.42 2.54 17.13
CA GLN A 34 3.17 1.78 17.11
C GLN A 34 2.89 1.17 15.73
N LEU A 35 3.21 1.90 14.65
CA LEU A 35 3.08 1.39 13.29
C LEU A 35 3.97 0.16 13.08
N GLU A 36 5.23 0.27 13.46
CA GLU A 36 6.19 -0.82 13.33
C GLU A 36 5.79 -2.02 14.21
N GLN A 37 5.31 -1.76 15.41
CA GLN A 37 4.83 -2.81 16.31
C GLN A 37 3.64 -3.55 15.69
N ALA A 38 2.72 -2.83 15.08
CA ALA A 38 1.55 -3.44 14.43
C ALA A 38 1.94 -4.32 13.26
N TYR A 39 2.95 -3.90 12.49
CA TYR A 39 3.39 -4.63 11.31
C TYR A 39 4.31 -5.80 11.65
N TYR A 40 5.35 -5.55 12.46
CA TYR A 40 6.38 -6.57 12.73
C TYR A 40 6.06 -7.46 13.92
N GLY A 41 5.13 -7.05 14.78
CA GLY A 41 4.77 -7.84 15.96
C GLY A 41 5.82 -7.88 17.06
N GLY A 42 6.85 -7.05 16.96
CA GLY A 42 7.87 -6.96 18.01
C GLY A 42 9.31 -6.97 17.53
N GLU A 43 9.61 -7.55 16.37
CA GLU A 43 10.96 -7.49 15.81
C GLU A 43 11.00 -6.45 14.69
N LYS A 44 11.97 -5.56 14.81
CA LYS A 44 12.16 -4.45 13.88
C LYS A 44 13.33 -4.76 12.97
N TYR A 45 13.11 -4.62 11.65
CA TYR A 45 14.20 -4.76 10.68
C TYR A 45 14.91 -3.42 10.53
N GLU A 46 16.20 -3.38 10.85
CA GLU A 46 17.00 -2.19 10.67
C GLU A 46 17.16 -1.83 9.19
N GLY A 47 17.18 -0.53 8.90
CA GLY A 47 17.38 -0.03 7.54
C GLY A 47 16.14 -0.06 6.65
N VAL A 48 15.00 -0.51 7.17
CA VAL A 48 13.74 -0.51 6.44
C VAL A 48 12.79 0.47 7.10
N THR A 49 12.32 1.45 6.32
CA THR A 49 11.32 2.41 6.80
C THR A 49 9.93 1.95 6.39
N LEU A 50 9.06 1.80 7.37
CA LEU A 50 7.66 1.48 7.15
C LEU A 50 6.87 2.79 7.05
N TYR A 51 6.18 3.01 5.94
CA TYR A 51 5.45 4.24 5.68
C TYR A 51 3.96 4.14 5.96
N GLY A 52 3.41 2.93 5.97
CA GLY A 52 2.01 2.68 6.21
C GLY A 52 1.73 1.19 6.20
N PHE A 53 0.51 0.82 6.59
CA PHE A 53 0.15 -0.59 6.69
C PHE A 53 -1.36 -0.73 6.58
N TYR A 54 -1.83 -1.72 5.80
CA TYR A 54 -3.22 -2.12 5.76
C TYR A 54 -3.40 -3.42 6.54
N ASP A 55 -4.24 -3.39 7.58
CA ASP A 55 -4.55 -4.55 8.40
C ASP A 55 -5.82 -5.22 7.89
N THR A 56 -5.69 -6.42 7.33
CA THR A 56 -6.82 -7.17 6.77
C THR A 56 -7.80 -7.65 7.82
N LYS A 57 -7.35 -7.86 9.05
CA LYS A 57 -8.22 -8.33 10.14
C LYS A 57 -9.13 -7.23 10.64
N LEU A 58 -8.63 -6.00 10.66
CA LEU A 58 -9.36 -4.85 11.16
C LEU A 58 -9.99 -4.00 10.04
N ASN A 59 -9.67 -4.29 8.77
CA ASN A 59 -10.03 -3.48 7.60
C ASN A 59 -9.61 -2.02 7.82
N LEU A 60 -8.39 -1.82 8.28
CA LEU A 60 -7.92 -0.54 8.76
C LEU A 60 -6.58 -0.18 8.12
N ILE A 61 -6.49 1.02 7.57
CA ILE A 61 -5.23 1.59 7.12
C ILE A 61 -4.60 2.32 8.30
N ILE A 62 -3.34 2.00 8.59
CA ILE A 62 -2.59 2.60 9.70
C ILE A 62 -1.45 3.42 9.12
N LEU A 63 -1.40 4.69 9.49
CA LEU A 63 -0.40 5.65 9.03
C LEU A 63 0.33 6.26 10.22
N PRO A 64 1.58 6.69 10.05
CA PRO A 64 2.27 7.41 11.11
C PRO A 64 1.69 8.80 11.30
N GLU A 65 1.78 9.35 12.51
CA GLU A 65 1.32 10.70 12.83
C GLU A 65 2.02 11.76 11.98
N THR A 66 3.23 11.48 11.49
CA THR A 66 4.00 12.36 10.63
C THR A 66 3.48 12.41 9.19
N TRP A 67 2.51 11.58 8.85
CA TRP A 67 1.92 11.60 7.51
C TRP A 67 1.32 12.98 7.22
N ASP A 68 1.67 13.54 6.06
CA ASP A 68 1.30 14.91 5.70
C ASP A 68 0.69 14.89 4.29
N ARG A 69 -0.56 15.36 4.19
CA ARG A 69 -1.30 15.40 2.93
C ARG A 69 -0.69 16.31 1.87
N THR A 70 0.17 17.23 2.26
CA THR A 70 0.83 18.15 1.31
C THR A 70 2.06 17.55 0.65
N VAL A 71 2.50 16.39 1.11
CA VAL A 71 3.67 15.68 0.57
C VAL A 71 3.21 14.62 -0.43
N PRO A 72 3.57 14.76 -1.72
CA PRO A 72 3.15 13.78 -2.75
C PRO A 72 3.47 12.34 -2.42
N TRP A 73 4.66 12.08 -1.87
CA TRP A 73 5.04 10.74 -1.45
C TRP A 73 4.04 10.15 -0.44
N ASN A 74 3.62 10.96 0.55
CA ASN A 74 2.68 10.51 1.57
C ASN A 74 1.30 10.19 0.98
N LEU A 75 0.85 10.97 0.00
CA LEU A 75 -0.39 10.65 -0.73
C LEU A 75 -0.25 9.32 -1.49
N SER A 76 0.92 9.08 -2.09
CA SER A 76 1.16 7.83 -2.81
C SER A 76 1.22 6.62 -1.87
N VAL A 77 1.69 6.80 -0.64
CA VAL A 77 1.66 5.76 0.39
C VAL A 77 0.22 5.42 0.76
N LEU A 78 -0.62 6.43 0.95
CA LEU A 78 -2.04 6.20 1.22
C LEU A 78 -2.70 5.48 0.04
N LEU A 79 -2.40 5.87 -1.20
CA LEU A 79 -2.87 5.17 -2.40
C LEU A 79 -2.48 3.69 -2.35
N HIS A 80 -1.25 3.39 -2.01
CA HIS A 80 -0.73 2.02 -1.89
C HIS A 80 -1.58 1.19 -0.91
N GLU A 81 -1.87 1.75 0.26
CA GLU A 81 -2.67 1.05 1.25
C GLU A 81 -4.15 0.94 0.83
N VAL A 82 -4.69 1.93 0.14
CA VAL A 82 -6.04 1.85 -0.42
C VAL A 82 -6.12 0.74 -1.48
N ILE A 83 -5.07 0.55 -2.28
CA ILE A 83 -5.02 -0.57 -3.23
C ILE A 83 -5.11 -1.91 -2.48
N HIS A 84 -4.38 -2.08 -1.40
CA HIS A 84 -4.47 -3.30 -0.58
C HIS A 84 -5.88 -3.49 -0.01
N TYR A 85 -6.52 -2.42 0.45
CA TYR A 85 -7.91 -2.47 0.88
C TYR A 85 -8.83 -2.96 -0.25
N LEU A 86 -8.66 -2.43 -1.45
CA LEU A 86 -9.49 -2.83 -2.60
C LEU A 86 -9.22 -4.27 -3.04
N GLN A 87 -7.97 -4.72 -2.98
CA GLN A 87 -7.64 -6.13 -3.22
C GLN A 87 -8.40 -7.03 -2.25
N ASP A 88 -8.47 -6.64 -0.99
CA ASP A 88 -9.15 -7.39 0.08
C ASP A 88 -10.67 -7.40 -0.13
N VAL A 89 -11.31 -6.23 -0.25
CA VAL A 89 -12.78 -6.15 -0.37
C VAL A 89 -13.29 -6.65 -1.72
N ASN A 90 -12.47 -6.62 -2.76
CA ASN A 90 -12.79 -7.25 -4.05
C ASN A 90 -12.57 -8.76 -4.02
N GLN A 91 -12.07 -9.31 -2.92
CA GLN A 91 -11.85 -10.74 -2.73
C GLN A 91 -10.98 -11.36 -3.82
N ILE A 92 -9.96 -10.62 -4.25
CA ILE A 92 -9.01 -11.11 -5.23
C ILE A 92 -8.10 -12.13 -4.56
N GLU A 93 -8.01 -13.31 -5.16
CA GLU A 93 -7.16 -14.37 -4.65
C GLU A 93 -5.73 -14.22 -5.19
N TYR A 94 -4.77 -14.31 -4.29
CA TYR A 94 -3.35 -14.29 -4.61
C TYR A 94 -2.70 -15.59 -4.11
N PRO A 95 -1.75 -16.16 -4.84
CA PRO A 95 -1.04 -17.37 -4.39
C PRO A 95 -0.31 -17.16 -3.05
N CYS A 96 0.10 -15.95 -2.76
CA CYS A 96 0.75 -15.56 -1.51
C CYS A 96 0.56 -14.06 -1.30
N ILE A 97 0.81 -13.59 -0.08
CA ILE A 97 0.64 -12.19 0.27
C ILE A 97 1.61 -11.28 -0.51
N GLU A 98 2.79 -11.78 -0.85
CA GLU A 98 3.80 -11.01 -1.59
C GLU A 98 3.30 -10.60 -2.98
N GLU A 99 2.49 -11.42 -3.63
CA GLU A 99 1.99 -11.10 -4.96
C GLU A 99 1.00 -9.94 -4.99
N MET A 100 0.46 -9.53 -3.85
CA MET A 100 -0.35 -8.32 -3.76
C MET A 100 0.45 -7.06 -4.10
N GLU A 101 1.78 -7.10 -3.96
CA GLU A 101 2.66 -5.98 -4.27
C GLU A 101 2.93 -5.79 -5.77
N LYS A 102 2.52 -6.72 -6.62
CA LYS A 102 2.68 -6.57 -8.07
C LYS A 102 1.94 -5.37 -8.62
N ASP A 103 0.79 -5.05 -8.04
CA ASP A 103 -0.05 -3.95 -8.51
C ASP A 103 0.32 -2.63 -7.84
N THR A 104 0.73 -2.65 -6.58
CA THR A 104 0.85 -1.43 -5.79
C THR A 104 1.96 -0.49 -6.27
N TRP A 105 3.16 -1.02 -6.51
CA TRP A 105 4.30 -0.17 -6.88
C TRP A 105 4.15 0.46 -8.27
N PRO A 106 3.74 -0.27 -9.31
CA PRO A 106 3.50 0.36 -10.61
C PRO A 106 2.41 1.42 -10.58
N LEU A 107 1.32 1.17 -9.84
CA LEU A 107 0.24 2.15 -9.70
C LEU A 107 0.68 3.36 -8.88
N GLN A 108 1.46 3.15 -7.83
CA GLN A 108 2.01 4.22 -7.02
C GLN A 108 2.93 5.12 -7.86
N LYS A 109 3.79 4.51 -8.70
CA LYS A 109 4.65 5.23 -9.64
C LYS A 109 3.82 6.04 -10.63
N GLN A 110 2.81 5.44 -11.22
CA GLN A 110 1.93 6.09 -12.19
C GLN A 110 1.21 7.30 -11.56
N TYR A 111 0.66 7.13 -10.38
CA TYR A 111 -0.02 8.19 -9.64
C TYR A 111 0.91 9.38 -9.37
N LEU A 112 2.11 9.09 -8.87
CA LEU A 112 3.10 10.13 -8.60
C LEU A 112 3.45 10.91 -9.87
N LYS A 113 3.59 10.22 -11.00
CA LYS A 113 3.92 10.88 -12.26
C LYS A 113 2.75 11.71 -12.79
N GLU A 114 1.55 11.13 -12.82
CA GLU A 114 0.39 11.79 -13.42
C GLU A 114 -0.11 12.96 -12.57
N GLU A 115 -0.21 12.78 -11.26
CA GLU A 115 -0.85 13.75 -10.40
C GLU A 115 0.12 14.75 -9.77
N HIS A 116 1.40 14.41 -9.68
CA HIS A 116 2.39 15.23 -8.97
C HIS A 116 3.65 15.52 -9.77
N ASN A 117 3.74 15.02 -11.01
CA ASN A 117 4.94 15.16 -11.86
C ASN A 117 6.21 14.71 -11.11
N PHE A 118 6.07 13.69 -10.27
CA PHE A 118 7.15 13.11 -9.48
C PHE A 118 7.56 11.79 -10.12
N ASP A 119 8.84 11.65 -10.49
CA ASP A 119 9.34 10.45 -11.15
C ASP A 119 10.00 9.54 -10.11
N TRP A 120 9.26 8.50 -9.71
CA TRP A 120 9.74 7.52 -8.75
C TRP A 120 10.38 6.35 -9.49
N ASP A 121 11.71 6.28 -9.42
CA ASP A 121 12.47 5.21 -10.05
C ASP A 121 12.82 4.15 -9.00
N TYR A 122 11.87 3.26 -8.71
CA TYR A 122 12.10 2.19 -7.76
C TYR A 122 12.93 1.07 -8.38
N ASP A 123 13.63 0.29 -7.55
CA ASP A 123 14.42 -0.86 -7.97
C ASP A 123 13.51 -1.97 -8.47
N LYS A 124 13.48 -2.17 -9.79
CA LYS A 124 12.60 -3.16 -10.43
C LYS A 124 12.97 -4.60 -10.08
N LEU A 125 14.26 -4.87 -9.89
CA LEU A 125 14.70 -6.19 -9.47
C LEU A 125 14.23 -6.49 -8.04
N TRP A 126 14.39 -5.53 -7.15
CA TRP A 126 13.92 -5.67 -5.77
C TRP A 126 12.40 -5.87 -5.73
N HIS A 127 11.65 -5.07 -6.51
CA HIS A 127 10.20 -5.24 -6.61
C HIS A 127 9.83 -6.62 -7.13
N LEU A 128 10.52 -7.12 -8.16
CA LEU A 128 10.28 -8.45 -8.68
C LEU A 128 10.47 -9.51 -7.60
N LEU A 129 11.51 -9.38 -6.78
CA LEU A 129 11.80 -10.35 -5.72
C LEU A 129 10.76 -10.33 -4.60
N ILE A 130 10.31 -9.13 -4.17
CA ILE A 130 9.36 -9.02 -3.06
C ILE A 130 7.90 -9.20 -3.48
N SER A 131 7.59 -9.17 -4.77
CA SER A 131 6.23 -9.26 -5.28
C SER A 131 5.88 -10.64 -5.85
N ASN A 132 6.73 -11.62 -5.68
CA ASN A 132 6.49 -12.99 -6.09
C ASN A 132 6.55 -13.91 -4.89
N CYS A 133 5.83 -15.02 -4.97
CA CYS A 133 5.85 -16.01 -3.91
C CYS A 133 7.26 -16.52 -3.72
N PRO A 134 7.70 -16.73 -2.45
CA PRO A 134 8.98 -17.37 -2.20
C PRO A 134 9.01 -18.75 -2.89
N SER A 135 10.18 -19.12 -3.39
CA SER A 135 10.35 -20.45 -3.95
C SER A 135 10.02 -21.49 -2.90
N ALA A 136 9.20 -22.48 -3.27
CA ALA A 136 8.98 -23.58 -2.35
C ALA A 136 10.30 -24.34 -2.25
N GLY A 137 10.79 -24.39 -1.06
CA GLY A 137 12.08 -24.97 -0.87
C GLY A 137 12.13 -26.45 -1.15
N PRO A 138 13.21 -26.99 -1.15
CA PRO A 138 14.42 -26.70 -0.67
C PRO A 138 14.88 -26.30 -1.71
N TYR A 139 14.35 -25.90 -2.18
CA TYR A 139 14.46 -25.10 -2.90
C TYR A 139 13.48 -24.96 -3.93
N GLY A 140 12.45 -25.13 -3.92
CA GLY A 140 11.60 -24.95 -5.00
C GLY A 140 10.37 -24.52 -4.83
#